data_b14eecc4c9e01d2772b266a08221d566
#
_entry.id   b14eecc4c9e01d2772b266a08221d566
#
_cell.length_a   1.000
_cell.length_b   1.000
_cell.length_c   1.000
_cell.angle_alpha   90.00
_cell.angle_beta   90.00
_cell.angle_gamma   90.00
#
_symmetry.space_group_name_H-M   'P 1'
#
loop_
_entity.id
_entity.type
_entity.pdbx_description
1 polymer ?
#
loop_
_entity_poly.entity_id
_entity_poly.type
_entity_poly.pdbx_seq_one_letter_code
_entity_poly.pdbx_strand_id
1 'polypeptide(L)'
;MTIEQIAKIANTTLNDENSKVFTALKPQIESWLNSDLFMGGGSKKFSKLYPPLLNPEQIDYYSSDPALCWILNLPLPNTFDFIVFGSHAASLHSAVPAFMGICGVYNICFGRDTINPKQSQNFASQNTNRQNYIDIFKALLQTKQIKDKFGYKKCYLQLSDFLLDDDVAKFYALLPQKDALLVTRDPISALKAMCHVQNRPQFMLLGGELFGAGVNFSISAKDYFDKNLKYTNKFTNDKYKPKVASDKELFSDLPSINDEKIKWWLLDRAQSFHDGQVFALLKERLLRVKIKLTSDFVNAKETMRDLSEFFGFDYNESPLFCERVSDLKYFTPLKIYTNENMPFFDEINEPLSNSTEIDAQERMRISKEQAKSSIILHLSSVFDKRVYISKNRGKIASGEITEYFDGIEKHFVVFLENPTLRTQFLANQTLLNKAQKYILLASHDIYKKAQNEKTKHLKESDILDFLAKNTELRALCAAVFNVHLSFLREYKPEIIETFKHYNHFAKLCVNDEQIEFCDEYKIEREKMSKIGLDKLWL
;
A
#
# COMPACT_ATOMS: atom_id res chain seq x y z
N MET A 1 16.99 18.11 37.10
CA MET A 1 17.39 17.04 36.13
C MET A 1 18.38 17.60 35.13
N THR A 2 19.41 16.82 34.70
CA THR A 2 20.32 17.26 33.63
C THR A 2 19.74 16.92 32.25
N ILE A 3 20.32 17.49 31.19
CA ILE A 3 19.87 17.20 29.81
C ILE A 3 20.15 15.73 29.45
N GLU A 4 21.27 15.18 29.93
CA GLU A 4 21.65 13.76 29.78
C GLU A 4 20.64 12.83 30.48
N GLN A 5 20.11 13.24 31.65
CA GLN A 5 19.04 12.48 32.33
C GLN A 5 17.75 12.51 31.53
N ILE A 6 17.38 13.66 30.93
CA ILE A 6 16.22 13.76 30.05
C ILE A 6 16.40 12.86 28.83
N ALA A 7 17.57 12.89 28.17
CA ALA A 7 17.86 12.05 27.02
C ALA A 7 17.78 10.55 27.35
N LYS A 8 18.28 10.15 28.53
CA LYS A 8 18.16 8.78 29.02
C LYS A 8 16.71 8.35 29.22
N ILE A 9 15.87 9.22 29.79
CA ILE A 9 14.42 8.97 29.95
C ILE A 9 13.77 8.88 28.57
N ALA A 10 14.10 9.78 27.65
CA ALA A 10 13.59 9.80 26.29
C ALA A 10 14.05 8.61 25.43
N ASN A 11 14.97 7.79 25.94
CA ASN A 11 15.62 6.70 25.21
C ASN A 11 16.21 7.18 23.87
N THR A 12 17.01 8.26 23.92
CA THR A 12 17.63 8.88 22.74
C THR A 12 19.07 9.28 23.01
N THR A 13 19.88 9.31 21.95
CA THR A 13 21.24 9.85 22.01
C THR A 13 21.20 11.36 21.88
N LEU A 14 21.96 12.08 22.70
CA LEU A 14 22.07 13.54 22.58
C LEU A 14 22.73 13.95 21.26
N ASN A 15 22.13 14.91 20.62
CA ASN A 15 22.66 15.64 19.48
C ASN A 15 22.29 17.13 19.60
N ASP A 16 22.75 17.97 18.69
CA ASP A 16 22.52 19.42 18.73
C ASP A 16 21.04 19.78 18.68
N GLU A 17 20.22 19.01 17.95
CA GLU A 17 18.80 19.27 17.77
C GLU A 17 18.04 19.01 19.08
N ASN A 18 18.16 17.78 19.62
CA ASN A 18 17.40 17.41 20.82
C ASN A 18 17.93 18.11 22.09
N SER A 19 19.23 18.42 22.17
CA SER A 19 19.82 19.19 23.29
C SER A 19 19.24 20.59 23.38
N LYS A 20 19.07 21.30 22.25
CA LYS A 20 18.42 22.61 22.21
C LYS A 20 16.97 22.53 22.67
N VAL A 21 16.23 21.53 22.20
CA VAL A 21 14.82 21.32 22.59
C VAL A 21 14.70 21.03 24.08
N PHE A 22 15.50 20.09 24.59
CA PHE A 22 15.46 19.74 26.02
C PHE A 22 15.87 20.90 26.92
N THR A 23 16.84 21.71 26.50
CA THR A 23 17.24 22.91 27.24
C THR A 23 16.10 23.94 27.29
N ALA A 24 15.48 24.20 26.14
CA ALA A 24 14.41 25.20 26.05
C ALA A 24 13.14 24.81 26.84
N LEU A 25 12.82 23.51 26.87
CA LEU A 25 11.60 22.99 27.50
C LEU A 25 11.84 22.31 28.85
N LYS A 26 13.06 22.41 29.40
CA LYS A 26 13.45 21.75 30.64
C LYS A 26 12.45 21.92 31.78
N PRO A 27 11.98 23.13 32.11
CA PRO A 27 11.03 23.33 33.22
C PRO A 27 9.71 22.57 33.01
N GLN A 28 9.19 22.57 31.78
CA GLN A 28 7.93 21.88 31.43
C GLN A 28 8.11 20.36 31.49
N ILE A 29 9.24 19.85 31.00
CA ILE A 29 9.61 18.43 31.04
C ILE A 29 9.72 17.97 32.50
N GLU A 30 10.43 18.69 33.33
CA GLU A 30 10.58 18.37 34.76
C GLU A 30 9.23 18.41 35.50
N SER A 31 8.41 19.39 35.24
CA SER A 31 7.07 19.49 35.80
C SER A 31 6.20 18.27 35.41
N TRP A 32 6.23 17.86 34.15
CA TRP A 32 5.46 16.70 33.69
C TRP A 32 5.97 15.40 34.29
N LEU A 33 7.28 15.13 34.21
CA LEU A 33 7.88 13.89 34.69
C LEU A 33 7.73 13.69 36.20
N ASN A 34 7.60 14.77 36.97
CA ASN A 34 7.35 14.74 38.43
C ASN A 34 5.84 14.82 38.79
N SER A 35 4.95 14.85 37.82
CA SER A 35 3.51 14.94 38.10
C SER A 35 2.91 13.62 38.58
N ASP A 36 1.88 13.68 39.42
CA ASP A 36 1.14 12.48 39.86
C ASP A 36 0.53 11.71 38.69
N LEU A 37 0.15 12.40 37.62
CA LEU A 37 -0.37 11.77 36.39
C LEU A 37 0.67 10.91 35.71
N PHE A 38 1.92 11.37 35.65
CA PHE A 38 3.00 10.58 35.07
C PHE A 38 3.41 9.44 36.00
N MET A 39 3.61 9.71 37.29
CA MET A 39 4.07 8.74 38.29
C MET A 39 2.99 7.74 38.72
N GLY A 40 1.74 8.18 38.80
CA GLY A 40 0.60 7.42 39.37
C GLY A 40 -0.08 6.41 38.43
N GLY A 41 0.53 6.07 37.30
CA GLY A 41 0.01 5.05 36.38
C GLY A 41 -0.74 5.57 35.16
N GLY A 42 -0.79 6.86 34.91
CA GLY A 42 -1.14 7.46 33.60
C GLY A 42 -0.22 6.95 32.51
N SER A 43 0.96 6.47 32.90
CA SER A 43 1.96 5.81 32.06
C SER A 43 1.48 4.54 31.32
N LYS A 44 0.37 3.90 31.75
CA LYS A 44 -0.17 2.71 31.04
C LYS A 44 -0.69 3.01 29.64
N LYS A 45 -1.07 4.29 29.38
CA LYS A 45 -1.53 4.74 28.06
C LYS A 45 -0.36 5.00 27.10
N PHE A 46 0.86 5.19 27.60
CA PHE A 46 2.03 5.59 26.83
C PHE A 46 3.08 4.48 26.82
N SER A 47 4.02 4.57 25.89
CA SER A 47 5.14 3.63 25.86
C SER A 47 6.04 3.82 27.08
N LYS A 48 6.42 2.72 27.72
CA LYS A 48 7.45 2.72 28.77
C LYS A 48 8.83 2.94 28.21
N LEU A 49 9.06 2.48 26.98
CA LEU A 49 10.38 2.57 26.33
C LEU A 49 10.64 3.99 25.78
N TYR A 50 9.59 4.68 25.34
CA TYR A 50 9.63 6.05 24.83
C TYR A 50 8.54 6.90 25.50
N PRO A 51 8.70 7.20 26.79
CA PRO A 51 7.70 7.98 27.52
C PRO A 51 7.62 9.41 26.97
N PRO A 52 6.42 10.01 26.90
CA PRO A 52 6.27 11.38 26.47
C PRO A 52 6.95 12.32 27.46
N LEU A 53 7.68 13.30 26.96
CA LEU A 53 8.38 14.29 27.78
C LEU A 53 7.52 15.52 28.15
N LEU A 54 6.32 15.63 27.60
CA LEU A 54 5.29 16.59 27.97
C LEU A 54 3.96 15.86 28.12
N ASN A 55 2.99 16.49 28.81
CA ASN A 55 1.65 15.91 28.94
C ASN A 55 0.92 15.88 27.58
N PRO A 56 0.70 14.72 26.95
CA PRO A 56 0.06 14.63 25.64
C PRO A 56 -1.39 15.12 25.61
N GLU A 57 -2.08 15.13 26.76
CA GLU A 57 -3.46 15.59 26.87
C GLU A 57 -3.57 17.12 26.85
N GLN A 58 -2.46 17.83 27.05
CA GLN A 58 -2.37 19.28 27.03
C GLN A 58 -1.76 19.84 25.74
N ILE A 59 -1.38 18.96 24.80
CA ILE A 59 -0.77 19.39 23.55
C ILE A 59 -1.85 19.81 22.55
N ASP A 60 -1.72 21.02 22.04
CA ASP A 60 -2.45 21.42 20.84
C ASP A 60 -1.72 20.92 19.59
N TYR A 61 -2.11 19.74 19.12
CA TYR A 61 -1.50 19.11 17.96
C TYR A 61 -1.66 19.93 16.67
N TYR A 62 -2.68 20.78 16.55
CA TYR A 62 -2.91 21.60 15.36
C TYR A 62 -1.89 22.73 15.20
N SER A 63 -1.36 23.24 16.31
CA SER A 63 -0.33 24.29 16.32
C SER A 63 1.09 23.74 16.53
N SER A 64 1.23 22.43 16.79
CA SER A 64 2.53 21.82 17.12
C SER A 64 3.33 21.45 15.87
N ASP A 65 4.66 21.63 15.96
CA ASP A 65 5.59 21.10 14.96
C ASP A 65 5.73 19.58 15.12
N PRO A 66 5.43 18.77 14.09
CA PRO A 66 5.58 17.31 14.16
C PRO A 66 7.02 16.83 14.45
N ALA A 67 8.05 17.57 14.01
CA ALA A 67 9.43 17.21 14.28
C ALA A 67 9.77 17.40 15.78
N LEU A 68 9.23 18.46 16.39
CA LEU A 68 9.35 18.68 17.82
C LEU A 68 8.58 17.60 18.60
N CYS A 69 7.38 17.23 18.16
CA CYS A 69 6.61 16.15 18.77
C CYS A 69 7.36 14.82 18.75
N TRP A 70 8.06 14.51 17.66
CA TRP A 70 8.95 13.34 17.58
C TRP A 70 10.07 13.37 18.62
N ILE A 71 10.77 14.50 18.75
CA ILE A 71 11.85 14.65 19.73
C ILE A 71 11.35 14.45 21.16
N LEU A 72 10.17 14.95 21.46
CA LEU A 72 9.54 14.89 22.78
C LEU A 72 8.79 13.59 23.06
N ASN A 73 8.89 12.58 22.19
CA ASN A 73 8.19 11.29 22.28
C ASN A 73 6.66 11.46 22.41
N LEU A 74 6.07 12.50 21.81
CA LEU A 74 4.64 12.69 21.86
C LEU A 74 3.95 11.68 20.93
N PRO A 75 2.85 11.06 21.34
CA PRO A 75 2.11 10.14 20.48
C PRO A 75 1.55 10.86 19.25
N LEU A 76 1.30 10.12 18.18
CA LEU A 76 0.56 10.63 17.03
C LEU A 76 -0.83 11.15 17.43
N PRO A 77 -1.38 12.16 16.73
CA PRO A 77 -2.73 12.64 16.97
C PRO A 77 -3.76 11.50 16.94
N ASN A 78 -4.60 11.41 17.96
CA ASN A 78 -5.57 10.33 18.13
C ASN A 78 -6.87 10.57 17.34
N THR A 79 -6.75 10.86 16.03
CA THR A 79 -7.86 11.22 15.14
C THR A 79 -8.36 10.10 14.25
N PHE A 80 -7.83 8.89 14.40
CA PHE A 80 -8.23 7.69 13.66
C PHE A 80 -8.88 6.67 14.60
N ASP A 81 -9.64 5.74 14.00
CA ASP A 81 -10.49 4.82 14.76
C ASP A 81 -9.78 3.51 15.11
N PHE A 82 -9.02 2.92 14.18
CA PHE A 82 -8.30 1.65 14.38
C PHE A 82 -7.06 1.54 13.47
N ILE A 83 -6.26 0.52 13.71
CA ILE A 83 -5.04 0.20 12.95
C ILE A 83 -5.32 -0.99 12.03
N VAL A 84 -4.76 -0.96 10.82
CA VAL A 84 -4.71 -2.12 9.92
C VAL A 84 -3.26 -2.40 9.56
N PHE A 85 -2.80 -3.63 9.76
CA PHE A 85 -1.43 -4.02 9.42
C PHE A 85 -1.36 -5.43 8.84
N GLY A 86 -0.24 -5.77 8.27
CA GLY A 86 0.04 -7.06 7.63
C GLY A 86 1.12 -6.91 6.57
N SER A 87 1.60 -8.04 6.11
CA SER A 87 2.67 -8.10 5.12
C SER A 87 2.21 -7.70 3.72
N HIS A 88 3.19 -7.43 2.86
CA HIS A 88 2.94 -7.24 1.44
C HIS A 88 2.19 -8.45 0.85
N ALA A 89 1.39 -8.23 -0.18
CA ALA A 89 0.51 -9.23 -0.79
C ALA A 89 -0.63 -9.80 0.09
N ALA A 90 -0.83 -9.30 1.33
CA ALA A 90 -1.97 -9.64 2.18
C ALA A 90 -3.24 -8.81 1.88
N SER A 91 -3.43 -8.33 0.65
CA SER A 91 -4.59 -7.54 0.20
C SER A 91 -4.74 -6.14 0.81
N LEU A 92 -3.75 -5.65 1.57
CA LEU A 92 -3.79 -4.34 2.22
C LEU A 92 -3.86 -3.17 1.22
N HIS A 93 -3.31 -3.34 0.03
CA HIS A 93 -3.32 -2.31 -1.02
C HIS A 93 -4.46 -2.48 -2.04
N SER A 94 -5.41 -3.35 -1.75
CA SER A 94 -6.40 -3.73 -2.76
C SER A 94 -7.79 -4.04 -2.21
N ALA A 95 -8.05 -5.25 -1.71
CA ALA A 95 -9.38 -5.64 -1.26
C ALA A 95 -9.78 -4.91 0.03
N VAL A 96 -8.87 -4.81 1.00
CA VAL A 96 -9.15 -4.14 2.27
C VAL A 96 -9.56 -2.68 2.09
N PRO A 97 -8.76 -1.81 1.45
CA PRO A 97 -9.17 -0.41 1.29
C PRO A 97 -10.42 -0.25 0.41
N ALA A 98 -10.61 -1.10 -0.59
CA ALA A 98 -11.80 -1.05 -1.43
C ALA A 98 -13.07 -1.36 -0.64
N PHE A 99 -13.09 -2.48 0.08
CA PHE A 99 -14.26 -2.90 0.84
C PHE A 99 -14.52 -2.00 2.06
N MET A 100 -13.46 -1.56 2.75
CA MET A 100 -13.57 -0.55 3.81
C MET A 100 -14.14 0.77 3.28
N GLY A 101 -13.68 1.21 2.11
CA GLY A 101 -14.19 2.42 1.45
C GLY A 101 -15.67 2.32 1.09
N ILE A 102 -16.14 1.15 0.60
CA ILE A 102 -17.57 0.89 0.34
C ILE A 102 -18.39 1.02 1.63
N CYS A 103 -17.83 0.68 2.78
CA CYS A 103 -18.44 0.87 4.09
C CYS A 103 -18.25 2.28 4.69
N GLY A 104 -17.71 3.22 3.92
CA GLY A 104 -17.48 4.60 4.40
C GLY A 104 -16.32 4.75 5.36
N VAL A 105 -15.32 3.87 5.29
CA VAL A 105 -14.11 3.89 6.12
C VAL A 105 -12.90 4.33 5.28
N TYR A 106 -12.22 5.39 5.72
CA TYR A 106 -11.09 6.00 5.00
C TYR A 106 -9.75 5.41 5.43
N ASN A 107 -8.85 5.17 4.47
CA ASN A 107 -7.47 4.76 4.70
C ASN A 107 -6.52 5.98 4.71
N ILE A 108 -5.87 6.25 5.83
CA ILE A 108 -5.02 7.43 6.02
C ILE A 108 -3.67 7.30 5.31
N CYS A 109 -3.00 6.17 5.40
CA CYS A 109 -1.64 6.01 4.88
C CYS A 109 -1.55 5.90 3.36
N PHE A 110 -2.60 5.44 2.72
CA PHE A 110 -2.70 5.36 1.26
C PHE A 110 -3.51 6.49 0.67
N GLY A 111 -3.41 7.64 1.28
CA GLY A 111 -4.05 8.88 0.89
C GLY A 111 -3.77 9.35 -0.53
N ARG A 112 -3.94 8.46 -1.52
CA ARG A 112 -4.13 8.90 -2.92
C ARG A 112 -5.28 9.89 -3.06
N ASP A 113 -6.05 10.07 -1.98
CA ASP A 113 -7.19 10.95 -1.83
C ASP A 113 -6.87 12.22 -1.04
N THR A 114 -5.60 12.47 -0.75
CA THR A 114 -5.22 13.73 -0.10
C THR A 114 -5.68 14.91 -0.95
N ILE A 115 -6.08 15.98 -0.26
CA ILE A 115 -6.51 17.24 -0.88
C ILE A 115 -5.43 17.78 -1.85
N ASN A 116 -4.19 17.34 -1.67
CA ASN A 116 -3.08 17.67 -2.52
C ASN A 116 -2.53 16.41 -3.22
N PRO A 117 -2.84 16.17 -4.51
CA PRO A 117 -2.35 15.01 -5.26
C PRO A 117 -0.81 14.96 -5.38
N LYS A 118 -0.10 16.07 -5.11
CA LYS A 118 1.37 16.09 -5.06
C LYS A 118 1.92 15.48 -3.76
N GLN A 119 1.10 15.30 -2.73
CA GLN A 119 1.45 14.65 -1.47
C GLN A 119 1.06 13.17 -1.40
N SER A 120 0.53 12.59 -2.48
CA SER A 120 0.19 11.17 -2.58
C SER A 120 1.41 10.25 -2.71
N GLN A 121 2.57 10.67 -2.21
CA GLN A 121 3.76 9.82 -2.20
C GLN A 121 3.55 8.67 -1.21
N ASN A 122 3.92 7.48 -1.63
CA ASN A 122 3.99 6.29 -0.80
C ASN A 122 4.81 6.62 0.45
N PHE A 123 4.16 6.80 1.59
CA PHE A 123 4.82 7.17 2.84
C PHE A 123 5.93 6.17 3.21
N ALA A 124 5.81 4.93 2.80
CA ALA A 124 6.44 3.87 3.54
C ALA A 124 7.80 3.37 3.01
N SER A 125 8.02 3.35 1.72
CA SER A 125 9.13 2.49 1.22
C SER A 125 10.47 3.19 1.00
N GLN A 126 10.55 4.50 1.23
CA GLN A 126 11.77 5.30 0.99
C GLN A 126 12.11 6.30 2.10
N ASN A 127 11.21 6.50 3.06
CA ASN A 127 11.38 7.45 4.14
C ASN A 127 11.85 6.75 5.42
N THR A 128 12.66 7.44 6.24
CA THR A 128 12.93 7.02 7.62
C THR A 128 11.63 6.99 8.43
N ASN A 129 11.59 6.21 9.50
CA ASN A 129 10.40 6.17 10.38
C ASN A 129 10.13 7.51 11.08
N ARG A 130 11.16 8.33 11.31
CA ARG A 130 10.99 9.74 11.73
C ARG A 130 10.19 10.53 10.69
N GLN A 131 10.54 10.43 9.40
CA GLN A 131 9.82 11.12 8.35
C GLN A 131 8.39 10.59 8.19
N ASN A 132 8.20 9.27 8.30
CA ASN A 132 6.88 8.65 8.31
C ASN A 132 6.00 9.18 9.45
N TYR A 133 6.56 9.32 10.67
CA TYR A 133 5.83 9.93 11.78
C TYR A 133 5.37 11.35 11.44
N ILE A 134 6.26 12.19 10.90
CA ILE A 134 5.95 13.59 10.54
C ILE A 134 4.84 13.65 9.48
N ASP A 135 4.92 12.81 8.46
CA ASP A 135 3.96 12.83 7.35
C ASP A 135 2.59 12.30 7.79
N ILE A 136 2.56 11.22 8.57
CA ILE A 136 1.33 10.67 9.15
C ILE A 136 0.71 11.67 10.13
N PHE A 137 1.50 12.34 10.96
CA PHE A 137 1.01 13.39 11.85
C PHE A 137 0.23 14.46 11.07
N LYS A 138 0.82 14.99 9.99
CA LYS A 138 0.18 15.98 9.11
C LYS A 138 -1.10 15.43 8.46
N ALA A 139 -1.09 14.18 8.01
CA ALA A 139 -2.26 13.54 7.43
C ALA A 139 -3.40 13.36 8.47
N LEU A 140 -3.04 13.01 9.70
CA LEU A 140 -3.99 12.84 10.80
C LEU A 140 -4.71 14.16 11.16
N LEU A 141 -4.04 15.30 11.07
CA LEU A 141 -4.68 16.60 11.28
C LEU A 141 -5.72 16.95 10.20
N GLN A 142 -5.60 16.35 9.02
CA GLN A 142 -6.53 16.58 7.90
C GLN A 142 -7.73 15.61 7.90
N THR A 143 -7.75 14.60 8.78
CA THR A 143 -8.77 13.53 8.75
C THR A 143 -10.19 14.06 8.84
N LYS A 144 -10.46 15.06 9.69
CA LYS A 144 -11.79 15.67 9.80
C LYS A 144 -12.23 16.28 8.47
N GLN A 145 -11.37 17.09 7.85
CA GLN A 145 -11.67 17.74 6.57
C GLN A 145 -11.89 16.71 5.45
N ILE A 146 -11.11 15.61 5.45
CA ILE A 146 -11.25 14.53 4.48
C ILE A 146 -12.57 13.78 4.69
N LYS A 147 -12.91 13.45 5.95
CA LYS A 147 -14.19 12.82 6.29
C LYS A 147 -15.37 13.66 5.80
N ASP A 148 -15.35 14.94 6.11
CA ASP A 148 -16.41 15.88 5.72
C ASP A 148 -16.48 16.05 4.19
N LYS A 149 -15.33 16.17 3.53
CA LYS A 149 -15.24 16.35 2.07
C LYS A 149 -15.74 15.14 1.29
N PHE A 150 -15.42 13.93 1.74
CA PHE A 150 -15.69 12.69 0.99
C PHE A 150 -16.80 11.82 1.61
N GLY A 151 -17.42 12.25 2.68
CA GLY A 151 -18.51 11.54 3.35
C GLY A 151 -18.08 10.29 4.12
N TYR A 152 -16.81 10.18 4.50
CA TYR A 152 -16.34 9.06 5.32
C TYR A 152 -16.76 9.23 6.78
N LYS A 153 -17.21 8.14 7.42
CA LYS A 153 -17.61 8.15 8.82
C LYS A 153 -16.47 7.77 9.77
N LYS A 154 -15.64 6.84 9.35
CA LYS A 154 -14.48 6.37 10.11
C LYS A 154 -13.21 6.39 9.28
N CYS A 155 -12.07 6.30 9.95
CA CYS A 155 -10.78 6.19 9.29
C CYS A 155 -9.84 5.25 10.06
N TYR A 156 -8.94 4.61 9.33
CA TYR A 156 -7.93 3.75 9.90
C TYR A 156 -6.54 4.14 9.42
N LEU A 157 -5.56 3.83 10.28
CA LEU A 157 -4.16 3.96 9.96
C LEU A 157 -3.65 2.62 9.45
N GLN A 158 -3.21 2.57 8.19
CA GLN A 158 -2.59 1.36 7.64
C GLN A 158 -1.08 1.39 7.85
N LEU A 159 -0.56 0.35 8.46
CA LEU A 159 0.86 0.14 8.71
C LEU A 159 1.35 -1.01 7.83
N SER A 160 1.90 -0.67 6.68
CA SER A 160 2.50 -1.63 5.75
C SER A 160 3.68 -0.97 5.02
N ASP A 161 4.65 -1.78 4.63
CA ASP A 161 5.84 -1.35 3.86
C ASP A 161 6.71 -0.27 4.55
N PHE A 162 6.72 -0.19 5.89
CA PHE A 162 7.63 0.69 6.63
C PHE A 162 9.02 0.05 6.74
N LEU A 163 10.07 0.85 6.69
CA LEU A 163 11.44 0.37 6.88
C LEU A 163 11.65 -0.08 8.33
N LEU A 164 12.46 -1.12 8.52
CA LEU A 164 12.95 -1.54 9.83
C LEU A 164 14.30 -0.83 10.09
N ASP A 165 14.28 0.51 10.19
CA ASP A 165 15.42 1.34 10.56
C ASP A 165 15.57 1.45 12.08
N ASP A 166 16.59 2.17 12.55
CA ASP A 166 16.88 2.35 13.98
C ASP A 166 15.74 3.05 14.74
N ASP A 167 14.89 3.79 14.04
CA ASP A 167 13.77 4.54 14.60
C ASP A 167 12.45 3.74 14.65
N VAL A 168 12.43 2.52 14.10
CA VAL A 168 11.17 1.75 13.95
C VAL A 168 10.49 1.47 15.28
N ALA A 169 11.25 1.10 16.31
CA ALA A 169 10.71 0.83 17.63
C ALA A 169 10.07 2.08 18.26
N LYS A 170 10.69 3.24 18.07
CA LYS A 170 10.15 4.53 18.52
C LYS A 170 8.87 4.87 17.75
N PHE A 171 8.87 4.74 16.44
CA PHE A 171 7.70 5.01 15.61
C PHE A 171 6.46 4.23 16.08
N TYR A 172 6.59 2.91 16.25
CA TYR A 172 5.48 2.08 16.73
C TYR A 172 5.08 2.38 18.18
N ALA A 173 6.05 2.71 19.03
CA ALA A 173 5.80 3.09 20.43
C ALA A 173 5.00 4.39 20.57
N LEU A 174 5.10 5.31 19.60
CA LEU A 174 4.38 6.59 19.59
C LEU A 174 2.98 6.50 18.96
N LEU A 175 2.51 5.32 18.58
CA LEU A 175 1.12 5.13 18.18
C LEU A 175 0.19 5.18 19.39
N PRO A 176 -0.98 5.83 19.30
CA PRO A 176 -2.02 5.71 20.34
C PRO A 176 -2.53 4.26 20.41
N GLN A 177 -3.02 3.86 21.59
CA GLN A 177 -3.63 2.54 21.75
C GLN A 177 -4.92 2.42 20.96
N LYS A 178 -5.04 1.35 20.16
CA LYS A 178 -6.18 1.10 19.27
C LYS A 178 -6.49 -0.37 19.13
N ASP A 179 -7.72 -0.66 18.73
CA ASP A 179 -8.06 -1.95 18.12
C ASP A 179 -7.33 -2.10 16.79
N ALA A 180 -7.03 -3.31 16.40
CA ALA A 180 -6.31 -3.56 15.16
C ALA A 180 -6.90 -4.71 14.34
N LEU A 181 -6.80 -4.59 13.02
CA LEU A 181 -6.97 -5.65 12.05
C LEU A 181 -5.59 -6.08 11.55
N LEU A 182 -5.27 -7.34 11.76
CA LEU A 182 -4.17 -8.00 11.07
C LEU A 182 -4.73 -8.78 9.88
N VAL A 183 -4.19 -8.53 8.69
CA VAL A 183 -4.49 -9.34 7.51
C VAL A 183 -3.25 -10.13 7.13
N THR A 184 -3.35 -11.44 7.20
CA THR A 184 -2.24 -12.36 6.92
C THR A 184 -2.57 -13.33 5.79
N ARG A 185 -1.56 -14.06 5.32
CA ARG A 185 -1.67 -14.99 4.21
C ARG A 185 -0.66 -16.13 4.36
N ASP A 186 -0.99 -17.31 3.80
CA ASP A 186 -0.02 -18.39 3.61
C ASP A 186 1.25 -17.84 2.94
N PRO A 187 2.43 -17.97 3.56
CA PRO A 187 3.68 -17.37 3.07
C PRO A 187 4.05 -17.77 1.63
N ILE A 188 3.79 -19.02 1.24
CA ILE A 188 4.04 -19.48 -0.13
C ILE A 188 3.09 -18.80 -1.12
N SER A 189 1.82 -18.66 -0.74
CA SER A 189 0.86 -17.91 -1.55
C SER A 189 1.18 -16.41 -1.60
N ALA A 190 1.76 -15.85 -0.54
CA ALA A 190 2.24 -14.47 -0.54
C ALA A 190 3.44 -14.32 -1.47
N LEU A 191 4.43 -15.20 -1.39
CA LEU A 191 5.61 -15.21 -2.25
C LEU A 191 5.24 -15.34 -3.73
N LYS A 192 4.31 -16.26 -4.05
CA LYS A 192 3.75 -16.37 -5.40
C LYS A 192 3.16 -15.03 -5.88
N ALA A 193 2.33 -14.39 -5.06
CA ALA A 193 1.73 -13.12 -5.42
C ALA A 193 2.76 -12.01 -5.63
N MET A 194 3.84 -12.00 -4.85
CA MET A 194 4.94 -11.06 -4.99
C MET A 194 5.69 -11.27 -6.31
N CYS A 195 5.90 -12.50 -6.74
CA CYS A 195 6.46 -12.79 -8.06
C CYS A 195 5.61 -12.23 -9.21
N HIS A 196 4.32 -12.01 -8.98
CA HIS A 196 3.40 -11.39 -9.95
C HIS A 196 3.32 -9.85 -9.86
N VAL A 197 3.78 -9.22 -8.77
CA VAL A 197 3.66 -7.74 -8.60
C VAL A 197 4.35 -6.97 -9.71
N GLN A 198 5.32 -7.58 -10.38
CA GLN A 198 6.07 -6.96 -11.47
C GLN A 198 5.41 -7.13 -12.85
N ASN A 199 4.27 -7.77 -12.89
CA ASN A 199 3.46 -7.86 -14.08
C ASN A 199 2.76 -6.51 -14.32
N ARG A 200 3.32 -5.66 -15.19
CA ARG A 200 2.81 -4.31 -15.43
C ARG A 200 2.86 -3.98 -16.91
N PRO A 201 1.87 -3.22 -17.39
CA PRO A 201 1.98 -2.56 -18.69
C PRO A 201 3.25 -1.71 -18.77
N GLN A 202 3.91 -1.69 -19.91
CA GLN A 202 5.21 -1.05 -20.11
C GLN A 202 5.23 0.44 -19.70
N PHE A 203 4.13 1.17 -19.93
CA PHE A 203 4.02 2.58 -19.54
C PHE A 203 4.04 2.83 -18.02
N MET A 204 3.64 1.84 -17.19
CA MET A 204 3.73 1.96 -15.74
C MET A 204 5.17 1.81 -15.23
N LEU A 205 6.05 1.18 -16.00
CA LEU A 205 7.47 1.04 -15.69
C LEU A 205 8.26 2.32 -15.93
N LEU A 206 7.79 3.19 -16.82
CA LEU A 206 8.42 4.48 -17.17
C LEU A 206 8.13 5.61 -16.19
N GLY A 207 7.66 5.30 -14.97
CA GLY A 207 7.42 6.32 -13.94
C GLY A 207 5.96 6.71 -13.75
N GLY A 208 5.09 5.86 -14.15
CA GLY A 208 3.71 5.56 -13.72
C GLY A 208 2.66 6.64 -13.56
N GLU A 209 2.99 7.82 -13.18
CA GLU A 209 2.01 8.90 -13.00
C GLU A 209 2.02 9.93 -14.13
N LEU A 210 2.99 9.81 -15.02
CA LEU A 210 3.32 10.95 -15.88
C LEU A 210 2.27 11.26 -16.91
N PHE A 211 1.57 10.29 -17.48
CA PHE A 211 0.69 10.59 -18.60
C PHE A 211 -0.43 9.60 -18.72
N GLY A 212 -1.03 9.20 -17.63
CA GLY A 212 -2.20 8.37 -17.68
C GLY A 212 -2.30 7.61 -18.98
N ALA A 213 -1.72 6.44 -19.03
CA ALA A 213 -1.86 5.55 -20.15
C ALA A 213 -3.27 5.64 -20.68
N GLY A 214 -3.41 6.03 -21.90
CA GLY A 214 -4.69 6.32 -22.49
C GLY A 214 -4.73 5.90 -23.93
N VAL A 215 -5.92 5.62 -24.34
CA VAL A 215 -6.27 5.34 -25.73
C VAL A 215 -7.22 6.44 -26.22
N ASN A 216 -7.36 6.58 -27.51
CA ASN A 216 -8.48 7.30 -28.09
C ASN A 216 -9.40 6.29 -28.80
N PHE A 217 -10.48 6.76 -29.40
CA PHE A 217 -11.44 5.87 -30.07
C PHE A 217 -10.90 5.16 -31.34
N SER A 218 -9.69 5.45 -31.79
CA SER A 218 -9.10 4.82 -32.99
C SER A 218 -8.31 3.55 -32.67
N ILE A 219 -7.96 3.30 -31.39
CA ILE A 219 -7.23 2.11 -30.98
C ILE A 219 -8.08 1.26 -30.04
N SER A 220 -8.15 -0.04 -30.32
CA SER A 220 -8.84 -0.98 -29.44
C SER A 220 -8.06 -1.16 -28.12
N ALA A 221 -8.79 -1.34 -27.02
CA ALA A 221 -8.17 -1.69 -25.75
C ALA A 221 -7.35 -2.98 -25.84
N LYS A 222 -7.83 -3.96 -26.64
CA LYS A 222 -7.14 -5.22 -26.89
C LYS A 222 -5.75 -4.99 -27.48
N ASP A 223 -5.65 -4.28 -28.60
CA ASP A 223 -4.38 -4.05 -29.30
C ASP A 223 -3.41 -3.27 -28.42
N TYR A 224 -3.92 -2.28 -27.68
CA TYR A 224 -3.13 -1.50 -26.73
C TYR A 224 -2.49 -2.39 -25.66
N PHE A 225 -3.27 -3.26 -25.01
CA PHE A 225 -2.73 -4.13 -23.96
C PHE A 225 -1.93 -5.32 -24.52
N ASP A 226 -2.25 -5.84 -25.68
CA ASP A 226 -1.44 -6.90 -26.32
C ASP A 226 -0.04 -6.42 -26.63
N LYS A 227 0.11 -5.15 -27.01
CA LYS A 227 1.41 -4.54 -27.28
C LYS A 227 2.20 -4.19 -26.00
N ASN A 228 1.51 -3.72 -24.96
CA ASN A 228 2.17 -3.06 -23.82
C ASN A 228 2.22 -3.90 -22.53
N LEU A 229 1.53 -5.04 -22.44
CA LEU A 229 1.56 -5.90 -21.27
C LEU A 229 2.73 -6.88 -21.34
N LYS A 230 3.73 -6.69 -20.49
CA LYS A 230 4.91 -7.54 -20.38
C LYS A 230 5.23 -7.87 -18.93
N TYR A 231 5.87 -9.02 -18.71
CA TYR A 231 6.39 -9.44 -17.41
C TYR A 231 7.88 -9.10 -17.31
N THR A 232 8.34 -8.67 -16.13
CA THR A 232 9.76 -8.43 -15.90
C THR A 232 10.50 -9.73 -15.62
N ASN A 233 11.58 -9.98 -16.37
CA ASN A 233 12.42 -11.17 -16.23
C ASN A 233 13.54 -10.99 -15.23
N LYS A 234 14.18 -9.82 -15.21
CA LYS A 234 15.28 -9.50 -14.31
C LYS A 234 14.83 -8.49 -13.28
N PHE A 235 15.15 -8.77 -12.03
CA PHE A 235 15.08 -7.84 -10.97
C PHE A 235 16.45 -7.19 -10.85
N THR A 236 16.60 -5.94 -11.26
CA THR A 236 17.82 -5.18 -11.02
C THR A 236 17.59 -4.33 -9.78
N ASN A 237 18.50 -4.43 -8.79
CA ASN A 237 18.53 -3.63 -7.57
C ASN A 237 18.71 -2.13 -7.81
N ASP A 238 19.06 -1.72 -9.00
CA ASP A 238 19.08 -0.33 -9.39
C ASP A 238 17.65 0.19 -9.38
N LYS A 239 17.34 0.90 -8.28
CA LYS A 239 16.09 1.61 -8.01
C LYS A 239 15.42 2.02 -9.31
N TYR A 240 14.45 1.22 -9.74
CA TYR A 240 13.56 1.40 -10.85
C TYR A 240 13.80 2.68 -11.69
N LYS A 241 14.86 2.70 -12.44
CA LYS A 241 14.97 3.50 -13.64
C LYS A 241 15.26 2.48 -14.74
N PRO A 242 14.23 1.93 -15.39
CA PRO A 242 14.48 1.30 -16.67
C PRO A 242 15.11 2.40 -17.54
N LYS A 243 16.41 2.31 -17.70
CA LYS A 243 17.07 3.01 -18.78
C LYS A 243 16.49 2.39 -20.03
N VAL A 244 15.53 3.11 -20.65
CA VAL A 244 14.98 2.86 -21.96
C VAL A 244 14.29 1.50 -22.16
N ALA A 245 13.06 1.55 -22.68
CA ALA A 245 12.22 0.43 -23.11
C ALA A 245 12.81 -0.50 -24.18
N SER A 246 14.08 -0.39 -24.51
CA SER A 246 14.76 -1.16 -25.54
C SER A 246 15.39 -2.47 -25.10
N ASP A 247 15.44 -2.75 -23.79
CA ASP A 247 16.00 -3.99 -23.28
C ASP A 247 14.99 -5.14 -23.38
N LYS A 248 14.87 -5.74 -24.56
CA LYS A 248 14.06 -6.96 -24.81
C LYS A 248 14.40 -8.10 -23.83
N GLU A 249 15.59 -8.09 -23.23
CA GLU A 249 16.03 -9.07 -22.24
C GLU A 249 15.35 -8.90 -20.88
N LEU A 250 14.80 -7.71 -20.57
CA LEU A 250 14.16 -7.43 -19.28
C LEU A 250 12.70 -7.92 -19.23
N PHE A 251 12.08 -8.21 -20.36
CA PHE A 251 10.66 -8.50 -20.45
C PHE A 251 10.38 -9.84 -21.13
N SER A 252 9.32 -10.50 -20.68
CA SER A 252 8.78 -11.73 -21.28
C SER A 252 7.27 -11.70 -21.35
N ASP A 253 6.72 -12.67 -22.08
CA ASP A 253 5.27 -12.88 -22.16
C ASP A 253 4.73 -13.75 -21.01
N LEU A 254 5.62 -14.29 -20.18
CA LEU A 254 5.28 -15.15 -19.03
C LEU A 254 5.97 -14.67 -17.74
N PRO A 255 5.32 -14.81 -16.57
CA PRO A 255 5.97 -14.56 -15.31
C PRO A 255 7.08 -15.55 -15.04
N SER A 256 8.16 -15.12 -14.40
CA SER A 256 9.32 -15.95 -14.06
C SER A 256 9.59 -15.99 -12.57
N ILE A 257 10.14 -17.10 -12.11
CA ILE A 257 10.70 -17.26 -10.77
C ILE A 257 12.21 -17.26 -10.91
N ASN A 258 12.92 -16.54 -10.06
CA ASN A 258 14.35 -16.61 -9.92
C ASN A 258 14.80 -16.27 -8.49
N ASP A 259 16.02 -16.65 -8.15
CA ASP A 259 16.61 -16.46 -6.82
C ASP A 259 16.63 -15.00 -6.41
N GLU A 260 17.06 -14.11 -7.30
CA GLU A 260 17.17 -12.67 -7.02
C GLU A 260 15.83 -12.05 -6.65
N LYS A 261 14.75 -12.41 -7.36
CA LYS A 261 13.39 -11.96 -7.01
C LYS A 261 12.97 -12.41 -5.62
N ILE A 262 13.20 -13.67 -5.30
CA ILE A 262 12.82 -14.22 -4.00
C ILE A 262 13.67 -13.60 -2.90
N LYS A 263 14.99 -13.54 -3.07
CA LYS A 263 15.91 -12.89 -2.10
C LYS A 263 15.51 -11.44 -1.85
N TRP A 264 15.20 -10.69 -2.90
CA TRP A 264 14.77 -9.31 -2.76
C TRP A 264 13.46 -9.16 -1.94
N TRP A 265 12.46 -10.01 -2.20
CA TRP A 265 11.23 -9.97 -1.42
C TRP A 265 11.41 -10.40 0.03
N LEU A 266 12.38 -11.27 0.30
CA LEU A 266 12.68 -11.74 1.64
C LEU A 266 13.55 -10.77 2.44
N LEU A 267 14.49 -10.07 1.79
CA LEU A 267 15.53 -9.29 2.45
C LEU A 267 15.43 -7.79 2.21
N ASP A 268 15.39 -7.34 0.96
CA ASP A 268 15.44 -5.92 0.60
C ASP A 268 14.13 -5.17 0.88
N ARG A 269 13.02 -5.89 0.85
CA ARG A 269 11.74 -5.39 1.29
C ARG A 269 11.47 -5.90 2.69
N ALA A 270 12.21 -5.36 3.62
CA ALA A 270 12.19 -5.74 5.03
C ALA A 270 10.80 -5.98 5.64
N GLN A 271 9.74 -5.60 4.96
CA GLN A 271 8.37 -5.69 5.48
C GLN A 271 7.47 -6.64 4.72
N SER A 272 8.01 -7.36 3.75
CA SER A 272 7.19 -8.31 2.99
C SER A 272 6.74 -9.49 3.82
N PHE A 273 7.57 -9.91 4.82
CA PHE A 273 7.31 -11.04 5.71
C PHE A 273 7.63 -10.69 7.17
N HIS A 274 7.00 -9.64 7.71
CA HIS A 274 7.34 -9.11 9.04
C HIS A 274 6.16 -8.97 10.00
N ASP A 275 5.08 -9.73 9.78
CA ASP A 275 3.91 -9.66 10.66
C ASP A 275 4.30 -9.92 12.13
N GLY A 276 5.22 -10.87 12.38
CA GLY A 276 5.70 -11.17 13.72
C GLY A 276 6.46 -10.00 14.37
N GLN A 277 7.37 -9.35 13.63
CA GLN A 277 8.13 -8.20 14.15
C GLN A 277 7.22 -6.99 14.37
N VAL A 278 6.37 -6.67 13.39
CA VAL A 278 5.41 -5.56 13.51
C VAL A 278 4.47 -5.79 14.69
N PHE A 279 3.98 -7.01 14.87
CA PHE A 279 3.15 -7.34 16.03
C PHE A 279 3.91 -7.15 17.34
N ALA A 280 5.16 -7.61 17.43
CA ALA A 280 5.98 -7.45 18.63
C ALA A 280 6.20 -5.97 18.99
N LEU A 281 6.43 -5.10 17.99
CA LEU A 281 6.59 -3.66 18.17
C LEU A 281 5.27 -2.97 18.56
N LEU A 282 4.14 -3.44 18.02
CA LEU A 282 2.82 -2.89 18.29
C LEU A 282 2.18 -3.39 19.58
N LYS A 283 2.64 -4.50 20.14
CA LYS A 283 1.99 -5.28 21.22
C LYS A 283 1.41 -4.41 22.33
N GLU A 284 2.16 -3.41 22.81
CA GLU A 284 1.69 -2.52 23.88
C GLU A 284 0.69 -1.44 23.40
N ARG A 285 0.54 -1.29 22.10
CA ARG A 285 -0.36 -0.30 21.47
C ARG A 285 -1.68 -0.91 21.01
N LEU A 286 -1.84 -2.24 21.09
CA LEU A 286 -3.01 -2.97 20.65
C LEU A 286 -3.97 -3.20 21.83
N LEU A 287 -5.23 -2.77 21.69
CA LEU A 287 -6.29 -3.06 22.66
C LEU A 287 -6.89 -4.44 22.38
N ARG A 288 -7.37 -4.65 21.16
CA ARG A 288 -7.89 -5.92 20.66
C ARG A 288 -7.37 -6.15 19.24
N VAL A 289 -7.17 -7.40 18.86
CA VAL A 289 -6.70 -7.76 17.51
C VAL A 289 -7.70 -8.68 16.85
N LYS A 290 -8.20 -8.27 15.70
CA LYS A 290 -8.95 -9.13 14.78
C LYS A 290 -8.00 -9.64 13.72
N ILE A 291 -7.95 -10.96 13.50
CA ILE A 291 -7.12 -11.57 12.45
C ILE A 291 -8.03 -12.03 11.32
N LYS A 292 -7.66 -11.69 10.09
CA LYS A 292 -8.32 -12.15 8.87
C LYS A 292 -7.28 -12.70 7.89
N LEU A 293 -7.66 -13.74 7.17
CA LEU A 293 -6.89 -14.24 6.05
C LEU A 293 -7.22 -13.47 4.77
N THR A 294 -6.27 -13.37 3.87
CA THR A 294 -6.53 -12.82 2.53
C THR A 294 -7.68 -13.57 1.83
N SER A 295 -7.82 -14.88 2.07
CA SER A 295 -8.90 -15.71 1.55
C SER A 295 -10.27 -15.35 2.08
N ASP A 296 -10.39 -14.78 3.28
CA ASP A 296 -11.69 -14.38 3.86
C ASP A 296 -12.36 -13.29 3.01
N PHE A 297 -11.57 -12.47 2.33
CA PHE A 297 -12.07 -11.42 1.45
C PHE A 297 -12.64 -11.94 0.12
N VAL A 298 -12.58 -13.25 -0.16
CA VAL A 298 -13.35 -13.89 -1.22
C VAL A 298 -14.85 -13.86 -0.86
N ASN A 299 -15.16 -14.11 0.43
CA ASN A 299 -16.50 -13.89 0.97
C ASN A 299 -16.60 -12.50 1.62
N ALA A 300 -16.49 -11.47 0.78
CA ALA A 300 -16.39 -10.09 1.24
C ALA A 300 -17.59 -9.63 2.07
N LYS A 301 -18.81 -10.09 1.78
CA LYS A 301 -20.03 -9.72 2.52
C LYS A 301 -19.96 -10.13 3.97
N GLU A 302 -19.65 -11.39 4.24
CA GLU A 302 -19.53 -11.94 5.59
C GLU A 302 -18.36 -11.32 6.33
N THR A 303 -17.21 -11.24 5.67
CA THR A 303 -16.01 -10.63 6.24
C THR A 303 -16.24 -9.18 6.65
N MET A 304 -16.87 -8.37 5.79
CA MET A 304 -17.13 -6.97 6.09
C MET A 304 -18.21 -6.78 7.17
N ARG A 305 -19.17 -7.69 7.29
CA ARG A 305 -20.14 -7.69 8.40
C ARG A 305 -19.43 -7.95 9.74
N ASP A 306 -18.61 -9.00 9.81
CA ASP A 306 -17.82 -9.34 11.00
C ASP A 306 -16.85 -8.19 11.40
N LEU A 307 -16.21 -7.54 10.41
CA LEU A 307 -15.34 -6.39 10.68
C LEU A 307 -16.13 -5.16 11.14
N SER A 308 -17.33 -4.93 10.59
CA SER A 308 -18.18 -3.81 11.01
C SER A 308 -18.64 -3.96 12.46
N GLU A 309 -19.00 -5.15 12.88
CA GLU A 309 -19.37 -5.46 14.28
C GLU A 309 -18.17 -5.23 15.21
N PHE A 310 -16.97 -5.69 14.82
CA PHE A 310 -15.77 -5.56 15.65
C PHE A 310 -15.29 -4.11 15.80
N PHE A 311 -15.27 -3.34 14.71
CA PHE A 311 -14.74 -1.96 14.69
C PHE A 311 -15.82 -0.89 14.83
N GLY A 312 -17.10 -1.27 14.85
CA GLY A 312 -18.23 -0.37 15.03
C GLY A 312 -18.40 0.63 13.87
N PHE A 313 -18.22 0.21 12.62
CA PHE A 313 -18.59 1.00 11.45
C PHE A 313 -19.86 0.43 10.79
N ASP A 314 -20.56 1.24 9.99
CA ASP A 314 -21.79 0.80 9.36
C ASP A 314 -21.50 -0.22 8.26
N TYR A 315 -22.12 -1.39 8.37
CA TYR A 315 -22.19 -2.34 7.27
C TYR A 315 -23.37 -1.97 6.37
N ASN A 316 -23.08 -1.71 5.11
CA ASN A 316 -24.11 -1.54 4.10
C ASN A 316 -23.93 -2.63 3.05
N GLU A 317 -24.91 -3.49 2.88
CA GLU A 317 -24.85 -4.48 1.83
C GLU A 317 -24.69 -3.81 0.45
N SER A 318 -23.79 -4.34 -0.35
CA SER A 318 -23.48 -3.77 -1.65
C SER A 318 -23.22 -4.87 -2.68
N PRO A 319 -23.76 -4.75 -3.90
CA PRO A 319 -23.42 -5.65 -5.00
C PRO A 319 -21.92 -5.57 -5.37
N LEU A 320 -21.23 -4.53 -4.91
CA LEU A 320 -19.79 -4.35 -5.09
C LEU A 320 -18.95 -5.29 -4.21
N PHE A 321 -19.56 -5.97 -3.22
CA PHE A 321 -18.93 -7.11 -2.52
C PHE A 321 -18.97 -8.36 -3.39
N CYS A 322 -18.40 -8.26 -4.59
CA CYS A 322 -18.31 -9.35 -5.54
C CYS A 322 -16.92 -9.98 -5.53
N GLU A 323 -16.80 -11.15 -6.12
CA GLU A 323 -15.52 -11.77 -6.36
C GLU A 323 -14.60 -10.80 -7.11
N ARG A 324 -13.42 -10.60 -6.56
CA ARG A 324 -12.43 -9.72 -7.14
C ARG A 324 -11.75 -10.38 -8.33
N VAL A 325 -11.86 -9.76 -9.50
CA VAL A 325 -10.97 -10.07 -10.62
C VAL A 325 -9.65 -9.30 -10.40
N SER A 326 -8.72 -9.94 -9.70
CA SER A 326 -7.49 -9.29 -9.21
C SER A 326 -6.66 -8.66 -10.32
N ASP A 327 -6.75 -9.20 -11.53
CA ASP A 327 -5.93 -8.78 -12.66
C ASP A 327 -6.45 -7.53 -13.34
N LEU A 328 -7.70 -7.13 -13.12
CA LEU A 328 -8.23 -5.87 -13.63
C LEU A 328 -7.42 -4.65 -13.17
N LYS A 329 -6.72 -4.73 -12.03
CA LYS A 329 -5.82 -3.66 -11.56
C LYS A 329 -4.69 -3.32 -12.53
N TYR A 330 -4.31 -4.25 -13.41
CA TYR A 330 -3.25 -4.03 -14.42
C TYR A 330 -3.77 -3.32 -15.67
N PHE A 331 -5.08 -3.30 -15.87
CA PHE A 331 -5.74 -2.76 -17.04
C PHE A 331 -6.57 -1.50 -16.73
N THR A 332 -6.76 -1.20 -15.44
CA THR A 332 -7.62 -0.10 -14.99
C THR A 332 -6.92 0.82 -13.99
N PRO A 333 -7.22 2.14 -14.00
CA PRO A 333 -8.15 2.79 -14.94
C PRO A 333 -7.54 2.94 -16.34
N LEU A 334 -8.30 2.60 -17.38
CA LEU A 334 -7.97 2.95 -18.75
C LEU A 334 -8.51 4.35 -19.03
N LYS A 335 -7.64 5.30 -19.35
CA LYS A 335 -8.04 6.64 -19.82
C LYS A 335 -8.41 6.57 -21.29
N ILE A 336 -9.53 7.21 -21.63
CA ILE A 336 -10.05 7.26 -23.00
C ILE A 336 -10.21 8.73 -23.36
N TYR A 337 -9.37 9.20 -24.27
CA TYR A 337 -9.40 10.56 -24.80
C TYR A 337 -10.44 10.65 -25.90
N THR A 338 -11.36 11.60 -25.76
CA THR A 338 -12.39 11.81 -26.77
C THR A 338 -11.90 12.57 -28.01
N ASN A 339 -10.72 13.19 -27.92
CA ASN A 339 -10.06 13.83 -29.06
C ASN A 339 -9.19 12.81 -29.79
N GLU A 340 -9.53 12.49 -31.04
CA GLU A 340 -8.82 11.52 -31.88
C GLU A 340 -7.46 11.99 -32.38
N ASN A 341 -7.20 13.30 -32.31
CA ASN A 341 -5.92 13.89 -32.71
C ASN A 341 -4.88 13.88 -31.56
N MET A 342 -5.21 13.28 -30.42
CA MET A 342 -4.20 13.11 -29.37
C MET A 342 -3.11 12.16 -29.85
N PRO A 343 -1.83 12.59 -29.82
CA PRO A 343 -0.72 11.71 -30.20
C PRO A 343 -0.66 10.50 -29.28
N PHE A 344 -0.39 9.37 -29.89
CA PHE A 344 -0.27 8.12 -29.16
C PHE A 344 0.96 8.07 -28.28
N PHE A 345 0.85 7.31 -27.19
CA PHE A 345 1.99 7.00 -26.33
C PHE A 345 3.13 6.28 -27.09
N ASP A 346 2.82 5.57 -28.19
CA ASP A 346 3.81 4.93 -29.06
C ASP A 346 4.69 5.91 -29.82
N GLU A 347 4.14 7.05 -30.26
CA GLU A 347 4.91 8.12 -30.88
C GLU A 347 5.83 8.85 -29.88
N ILE A 348 5.46 8.77 -28.58
CA ILE A 348 6.26 9.31 -27.48
C ILE A 348 7.34 8.31 -27.03
N ASN A 349 7.11 7.01 -27.23
CA ASN A 349 8.00 5.90 -26.82
C ASN A 349 8.82 5.31 -27.97
N GLU A 350 8.81 5.85 -29.16
CA GLU A 350 9.85 5.49 -30.13
C GLU A 350 11.22 5.76 -29.48
N PRO A 351 12.16 4.80 -29.59
CA PRO A 351 13.41 4.89 -28.88
C PRO A 351 14.05 6.23 -29.20
N LEU A 352 14.23 7.04 -28.14
CA LEU A 352 14.89 8.34 -28.14
C LEU A 352 16.38 8.24 -28.54
N SER A 353 16.71 7.32 -29.44
CA SER A 353 18.09 7.17 -29.94
C SER A 353 18.65 8.46 -30.56
N ASN A 354 17.78 9.43 -30.86
CA ASN A 354 18.19 10.68 -31.50
C ASN A 354 17.48 11.95 -30.97
N SER A 355 16.66 11.90 -29.91
CA SER A 355 16.01 13.10 -29.36
C SER A 355 16.67 13.55 -28.06
N THR A 356 16.80 14.87 -27.89
CA THR A 356 17.31 15.47 -26.66
C THR A 356 16.27 15.38 -25.54
N GLU A 357 16.71 15.42 -24.26
CA GLU A 357 15.82 15.44 -23.09
C GLU A 357 14.82 16.62 -23.14
N ILE A 358 15.20 17.71 -23.81
CA ILE A 358 14.38 18.89 -24.02
C ILE A 358 13.20 18.58 -24.95
N ASP A 359 13.42 17.81 -26.03
CA ASP A 359 12.34 17.43 -26.96
C ASP A 359 11.29 16.52 -26.28
N ALA A 360 11.73 15.64 -25.39
CA ALA A 360 10.83 14.80 -24.62
C ALA A 360 9.98 15.64 -23.64
N GLN A 361 10.56 16.61 -22.96
CA GLN A 361 9.85 17.52 -22.04
C GLN A 361 8.85 18.41 -22.78
N GLU A 362 9.18 18.90 -23.96
CA GLU A 362 8.29 19.75 -24.76
C GLU A 362 7.12 18.96 -25.36
N ARG A 363 7.36 17.75 -25.88
CA ARG A 363 6.28 16.84 -26.30
C ARG A 363 5.34 16.51 -25.14
N MET A 364 5.89 16.29 -23.95
CA MET A 364 5.12 16.11 -22.73
C MET A 364 4.27 17.34 -22.39
N ARG A 365 4.78 18.54 -22.53
CA ARG A 365 4.06 19.80 -22.29
C ARG A 365 2.88 19.96 -23.25
N ILE A 366 3.11 19.72 -24.55
CA ILE A 366 2.08 19.80 -25.58
C ILE A 366 0.97 18.78 -25.33
N SER A 367 1.32 17.53 -25.02
CA SER A 367 0.34 16.50 -24.68
C SER A 367 -0.51 16.85 -23.46
N LYS A 368 0.09 17.47 -22.43
CA LYS A 368 -0.66 17.96 -21.26
C LYS A 368 -1.63 19.08 -21.58
N GLU A 369 -1.26 19.99 -22.45
CA GLU A 369 -2.12 21.12 -22.85
C GLU A 369 -3.28 20.63 -23.72
N GLN A 370 -3.02 19.72 -24.65
CA GLN A 370 -4.06 19.09 -25.47
C GLN A 370 -5.02 18.23 -24.61
N ALA A 371 -4.51 17.54 -23.60
CA ALA A 371 -5.34 16.77 -22.66
C ALA A 371 -6.28 17.68 -21.84
N LYS A 372 -5.87 18.89 -21.49
CA LYS A 372 -6.71 19.84 -20.74
C LYS A 372 -7.97 20.27 -21.51
N SER A 373 -7.92 20.29 -22.83
CA SER A 373 -9.07 20.65 -23.71
C SER A 373 -9.95 19.46 -24.07
N SER A 374 -9.56 18.23 -23.73
CA SER A 374 -10.28 17.01 -24.06
C SER A 374 -11.19 16.55 -22.92
N ILE A 375 -12.35 16.04 -23.27
CA ILE A 375 -13.15 15.24 -22.35
C ILE A 375 -12.43 13.89 -22.22
N ILE A 376 -12.10 13.50 -20.99
CA ILE A 376 -11.40 12.24 -20.70
C ILE A 376 -12.34 11.34 -19.90
N LEU A 377 -12.55 10.13 -20.40
CA LEU A 377 -13.28 9.09 -19.73
C LEU A 377 -12.32 8.11 -19.08
N HIS A 378 -12.74 7.52 -17.97
CA HIS A 378 -12.01 6.44 -17.31
C HIS A 378 -12.90 5.21 -17.28
N LEU A 379 -12.46 4.14 -17.93
CA LEU A 379 -13.01 2.82 -17.69
C LEU A 379 -12.24 2.21 -16.52
N SER A 380 -12.88 2.13 -15.37
CA SER A 380 -12.30 1.75 -14.11
C SER A 380 -12.90 0.46 -13.55
N SER A 381 -12.17 -0.23 -12.71
CA SER A 381 -12.71 -1.34 -11.92
C SER A 381 -13.73 -0.82 -10.91
N VAL A 382 -14.72 -1.65 -10.55
CA VAL A 382 -15.63 -1.39 -9.42
C VAL A 382 -14.91 -1.19 -8.08
N PHE A 383 -13.62 -1.54 -8.00
CA PHE A 383 -12.76 -1.28 -6.85
C PHE A 383 -12.02 0.06 -6.92
N ASP A 384 -12.33 0.90 -7.91
CA ASP A 384 -11.81 2.27 -7.96
C ASP A 384 -12.38 3.07 -6.77
N LYS A 385 -11.52 3.85 -6.13
CA LYS A 385 -11.90 4.68 -4.98
C LYS A 385 -13.07 5.62 -5.25
N ARG A 386 -13.24 6.09 -6.49
CA ARG A 386 -14.35 6.96 -6.89
C ARG A 386 -15.70 6.28 -6.75
N VAL A 387 -15.77 4.94 -6.79
CA VAL A 387 -17.01 4.18 -6.60
C VAL A 387 -17.61 4.44 -5.22
N TYR A 388 -16.79 4.41 -4.16
CA TYR A 388 -17.30 4.68 -2.82
C TYR A 388 -17.44 6.18 -2.52
N ILE A 389 -16.71 7.05 -3.22
CA ILE A 389 -17.02 8.49 -3.23
C ILE A 389 -18.40 8.72 -3.86
N SER A 390 -18.69 8.06 -4.99
CA SER A 390 -20.00 8.08 -5.63
C SER A 390 -21.11 7.62 -4.69
N LYS A 391 -20.89 6.54 -3.95
CA LYS A 391 -21.83 6.02 -2.96
C LYS A 391 -22.06 6.98 -1.79
N ASN A 392 -21.02 7.59 -1.29
CA ASN A 392 -21.09 8.42 -0.08
C ASN A 392 -21.52 9.87 -0.35
N ARG A 393 -21.19 10.44 -1.50
CA ARG A 393 -21.42 11.84 -1.85
C ARG A 393 -22.22 12.05 -3.15
N GLY A 394 -22.55 10.98 -3.84
CA GLY A 394 -23.30 10.98 -5.09
C GLY A 394 -22.44 11.00 -6.36
N LYS A 395 -23.06 10.56 -7.45
CA LYS A 395 -22.40 10.36 -8.74
C LYS A 395 -21.84 11.63 -9.37
N ILE A 396 -22.50 12.77 -9.18
CA ILE A 396 -22.04 14.05 -9.73
C ILE A 396 -20.68 14.43 -9.12
N ALA A 397 -20.54 14.30 -7.80
CA ALA A 397 -19.30 14.65 -7.11
C ALA A 397 -18.12 13.74 -7.48
N SER A 398 -18.39 12.48 -7.84
CA SER A 398 -17.34 11.53 -8.26
C SER A 398 -17.05 11.57 -9.76
N GLY A 399 -17.92 12.20 -10.56
CA GLY A 399 -17.87 12.14 -12.02
C GLY A 399 -18.35 10.82 -12.60
N GLU A 400 -19.03 9.96 -11.82
CA GLU A 400 -19.56 8.69 -12.30
C GLU A 400 -20.69 8.89 -13.29
N ILE A 401 -20.63 8.17 -14.40
CA ILE A 401 -21.59 8.21 -15.50
C ILE A 401 -21.93 6.80 -16.01
N THR A 402 -21.72 5.79 -15.20
CA THR A 402 -21.90 4.37 -15.58
C THR A 402 -23.29 4.07 -16.11
N GLU A 403 -24.33 4.74 -15.59
CA GLU A 403 -25.73 4.55 -16.00
C GLU A 403 -26.03 4.90 -17.47
N TYR A 404 -25.12 5.56 -18.15
CA TYR A 404 -25.24 5.88 -19.59
C TYR A 404 -24.56 4.85 -20.49
N PHE A 405 -24.01 3.77 -19.92
CA PHE A 405 -23.23 2.74 -20.64
C PHE A 405 -23.85 1.36 -20.43
N ASP A 406 -24.90 1.07 -21.15
CA ASP A 406 -25.58 -0.22 -21.07
C ASP A 406 -24.72 -1.36 -21.61
N GLY A 407 -24.84 -2.52 -20.99
CA GLY A 407 -24.19 -3.76 -21.42
C GLY A 407 -22.71 -3.89 -21.10
N ILE A 408 -22.09 -2.92 -20.42
CA ILE A 408 -20.70 -3.08 -19.98
C ILE A 408 -20.57 -4.22 -18.95
N GLU A 409 -19.40 -4.85 -18.91
CA GLU A 409 -19.11 -5.90 -17.93
C GLU A 409 -19.30 -5.39 -16.49
N LYS A 410 -20.00 -6.17 -15.66
CA LYS A 410 -20.37 -5.80 -14.26
C LYS A 410 -19.21 -5.39 -13.34
N HIS A 411 -17.98 -5.68 -13.75
CA HIS A 411 -16.77 -5.38 -12.99
C HIS A 411 -16.22 -3.98 -13.28
N PHE A 412 -16.86 -3.21 -14.16
CA PHE A 412 -16.40 -1.90 -14.56
C PHE A 412 -17.40 -0.80 -14.22
N VAL A 413 -16.84 0.38 -14.08
CA VAL A 413 -17.52 1.66 -13.91
C VAL A 413 -16.90 2.72 -14.81
N VAL A 414 -17.67 3.71 -15.20
CA VAL A 414 -17.22 4.79 -16.09
C VAL A 414 -17.25 6.12 -15.35
N PHE A 415 -16.15 6.84 -15.40
CA PHE A 415 -16.01 8.18 -14.81
C PHE A 415 -15.56 9.21 -15.84
N LEU A 416 -16.01 10.44 -15.64
CA LEU A 416 -15.38 11.63 -16.23
C LEU A 416 -14.19 12.04 -15.36
N GLU A 417 -13.04 12.35 -15.97
CA GLU A 417 -11.90 12.89 -15.24
C GLU A 417 -12.25 14.24 -14.58
N ASN A 418 -12.96 15.09 -15.33
CA ASN A 418 -13.49 16.35 -14.82
C ASN A 418 -15.03 16.29 -14.72
N PRO A 419 -15.59 16.16 -13.50
CA PRO A 419 -17.05 16.09 -13.30
C PRO A 419 -17.82 17.32 -13.80
N THR A 420 -17.18 18.50 -13.90
CA THR A 420 -17.83 19.73 -14.36
C THR A 420 -18.24 19.67 -15.84
N LEU A 421 -17.60 18.79 -16.61
CA LEU A 421 -17.91 18.59 -18.03
C LEU A 421 -19.08 17.62 -18.28
N ARG A 422 -19.72 17.09 -17.22
CA ARG A 422 -20.81 16.11 -17.33
C ARG A 422 -21.93 16.57 -18.25
N THR A 423 -22.45 17.76 -18.02
CA THR A 423 -23.56 18.31 -18.81
C THR A 423 -23.17 18.46 -20.28
N GLN A 424 -21.98 18.99 -20.55
CA GLN A 424 -21.46 19.15 -21.90
C GLN A 424 -21.29 17.80 -22.61
N PHE A 425 -20.72 16.82 -21.93
CA PHE A 425 -20.54 15.47 -22.48
C PHE A 425 -21.88 14.80 -22.82
N LEU A 426 -22.83 14.80 -21.88
CA LEU A 426 -24.13 14.16 -22.05
C LEU A 426 -25.01 14.85 -23.09
N ALA A 427 -24.87 16.15 -23.29
CA ALA A 427 -25.60 16.88 -24.35
C ALA A 427 -25.07 16.59 -25.76
N ASN A 428 -23.82 16.11 -25.89
CA ASN A 428 -23.22 15.74 -27.18
C ASN A 428 -23.58 14.28 -27.55
N GLN A 429 -24.73 14.07 -28.14
CA GLN A 429 -25.24 12.72 -28.46
C GLN A 429 -24.31 11.93 -29.38
N THR A 430 -23.65 12.60 -30.34
CA THR A 430 -22.70 11.93 -31.25
C THR A 430 -21.50 11.38 -30.47
N LEU A 431 -20.93 12.20 -29.59
CA LEU A 431 -19.82 11.79 -28.75
C LEU A 431 -20.21 10.69 -27.76
N LEU A 432 -21.38 10.83 -27.13
CA LEU A 432 -21.90 9.82 -26.20
C LEU A 432 -22.09 8.46 -26.88
N ASN A 433 -22.74 8.42 -28.06
CA ASN A 433 -22.95 7.18 -28.83
C ASN A 433 -21.60 6.53 -29.21
N LYS A 434 -20.61 7.34 -29.60
CA LYS A 434 -19.26 6.85 -29.93
C LYS A 434 -18.57 6.27 -28.69
N ALA A 435 -18.65 6.96 -27.56
CA ALA A 435 -18.10 6.50 -26.29
C ALA A 435 -18.78 5.22 -25.78
N GLN A 436 -20.10 5.11 -25.87
CA GLN A 436 -20.86 3.91 -25.52
C GLN A 436 -20.37 2.69 -26.30
N LYS A 437 -20.28 2.80 -27.62
CA LYS A 437 -19.80 1.72 -28.47
C LYS A 437 -18.36 1.31 -28.13
N TYR A 438 -17.47 2.30 -27.93
CA TYR A 438 -16.08 2.03 -27.61
C TYR A 438 -15.92 1.35 -26.24
N ILE A 439 -16.55 1.91 -25.19
CA ILE A 439 -16.43 1.42 -23.81
C ILE A 439 -17.02 0.03 -23.65
N LEU A 440 -18.12 -0.27 -24.34
CA LEU A 440 -18.69 -1.62 -24.36
C LEU A 440 -17.65 -2.65 -24.85
N LEU A 441 -17.04 -2.40 -26.00
CA LEU A 441 -16.00 -3.27 -26.56
C LEU A 441 -14.77 -3.33 -25.66
N ALA A 442 -14.30 -2.18 -25.17
CA ALA A 442 -13.12 -2.12 -24.30
C ALA A 442 -13.33 -2.89 -22.99
N SER A 443 -14.51 -2.79 -22.35
CA SER A 443 -14.82 -3.54 -21.12
C SER A 443 -14.74 -5.04 -21.34
N HIS A 444 -15.30 -5.52 -22.45
CA HIS A 444 -15.26 -6.93 -22.83
C HIS A 444 -13.82 -7.41 -23.13
N ASP A 445 -13.07 -6.65 -23.93
CA ASP A 445 -11.69 -6.97 -24.29
C ASP A 445 -10.79 -7.03 -23.06
N ILE A 446 -10.89 -6.04 -22.17
CA ILE A 446 -10.12 -6.01 -20.92
C ILE A 446 -10.50 -7.18 -20.01
N TYR A 447 -11.79 -7.46 -19.85
CA TYR A 447 -12.22 -8.58 -19.02
C TYR A 447 -11.68 -9.91 -19.55
N LYS A 448 -11.82 -10.15 -20.84
CA LYS A 448 -11.28 -11.34 -21.51
C LYS A 448 -9.75 -11.42 -21.39
N LYS A 449 -9.05 -10.29 -21.57
CA LYS A 449 -7.60 -10.22 -21.39
C LYS A 449 -7.19 -10.58 -19.96
N ALA A 450 -7.87 -10.02 -18.96
CA ALA A 450 -7.61 -10.31 -17.55
C ALA A 450 -7.82 -11.81 -17.22
N GLN A 451 -8.87 -12.44 -17.78
CA GLN A 451 -9.09 -13.87 -17.63
C GLN A 451 -7.98 -14.70 -18.28
N ASN A 452 -7.53 -14.32 -19.47
CA ASN A 452 -6.44 -15.01 -20.15
C ASN A 452 -5.11 -14.86 -19.37
N GLU A 453 -4.81 -13.68 -18.84
CA GLU A 453 -3.61 -13.46 -18.01
C GLU A 453 -3.63 -14.32 -16.74
N LYS A 454 -4.81 -14.54 -16.14
CA LYS A 454 -4.96 -15.43 -14.99
C LYS A 454 -4.47 -16.86 -15.28
N THR A 455 -4.58 -17.34 -16.51
CA THR A 455 -4.10 -18.69 -16.88
C THR A 455 -2.58 -18.79 -16.91
N LYS A 456 -1.87 -17.68 -17.05
CA LYS A 456 -0.41 -17.60 -17.07
C LYS A 456 0.20 -17.46 -15.67
N HIS A 457 -0.63 -17.28 -14.64
CA HIS A 457 -0.15 -17.08 -13.28
C HIS A 457 0.65 -18.29 -12.79
N LEU A 458 1.73 -18.01 -12.09
CA LEU A 458 2.44 -19.01 -11.29
C LEU A 458 1.47 -19.63 -10.28
N LYS A 459 1.66 -20.93 -10.05
CA LYS A 459 0.95 -21.68 -9.00
C LYS A 459 1.84 -21.78 -7.77
N GLU A 460 1.25 -22.08 -6.64
CA GLU A 460 2.00 -22.37 -5.41
C GLU A 460 2.92 -23.58 -5.57
N SER A 461 2.53 -24.57 -6.40
CA SER A 461 3.38 -25.70 -6.77
C SER A 461 4.67 -25.26 -7.45
N ASP A 462 4.60 -24.25 -8.34
CA ASP A 462 5.79 -23.79 -9.07
C ASP A 462 6.82 -23.16 -8.11
N ILE A 463 6.34 -22.44 -7.08
CA ILE A 463 7.20 -21.91 -6.02
C ILE A 463 7.81 -23.05 -5.20
N LEU A 464 6.99 -24.03 -4.79
CA LEU A 464 7.46 -25.17 -4.01
C LEU A 464 8.48 -26.02 -4.77
N ASP A 465 8.25 -26.30 -6.06
CA ASP A 465 9.17 -27.05 -6.93
C ASP A 465 10.50 -26.32 -7.14
N PHE A 466 10.43 -24.97 -7.22
CA PHE A 466 11.61 -24.14 -7.31
C PHE A 466 12.44 -24.20 -6.02
N LEU A 467 11.79 -24.03 -4.86
CA LEU A 467 12.43 -24.09 -3.56
C LEU A 467 12.94 -25.51 -3.22
N ALA A 468 12.27 -26.56 -3.68
CA ALA A 468 12.74 -27.94 -3.50
C ALA A 468 14.12 -28.18 -4.14
N LYS A 469 14.41 -27.49 -5.25
CA LYS A 469 15.67 -27.59 -6.00
C LYS A 469 16.77 -26.64 -5.51
N ASN A 470 16.43 -25.66 -4.65
CA ASN A 470 17.36 -24.64 -4.17
C ASN A 470 17.38 -24.64 -2.64
N THR A 471 18.31 -25.41 -2.06
CA THR A 471 18.40 -25.64 -0.62
C THR A 471 18.74 -24.37 0.15
N GLU A 472 19.68 -23.54 -0.35
CA GLU A 472 20.07 -22.29 0.29
C GLU A 472 18.88 -21.32 0.37
N LEU A 473 18.16 -21.13 -0.73
CA LEU A 473 17.01 -20.24 -0.78
C LEU A 473 15.84 -20.79 0.07
N ARG A 474 15.68 -22.11 0.11
CA ARG A 474 14.69 -22.77 0.98
C ARG A 474 14.97 -22.49 2.45
N ALA A 475 16.23 -22.59 2.88
CA ALA A 475 16.63 -22.27 4.24
C ALA A 475 16.39 -20.80 4.59
N LEU A 476 16.71 -19.87 3.68
CA LEU A 476 16.41 -18.45 3.85
C LEU A 476 14.90 -18.21 4.00
N CYS A 477 14.08 -18.84 3.16
CA CYS A 477 12.62 -18.78 3.30
C CYS A 477 12.16 -19.31 4.66
N ALA A 478 12.71 -20.45 5.11
CA ALA A 478 12.34 -21.04 6.40
C ALA A 478 12.63 -20.10 7.57
N ALA A 479 13.80 -19.48 7.58
CA ALA A 479 14.18 -18.51 8.60
C ALA A 479 13.25 -17.29 8.62
N VAL A 480 13.01 -16.68 7.45
CA VAL A 480 12.14 -15.50 7.33
C VAL A 480 10.68 -15.84 7.71
N PHE A 481 10.15 -16.96 7.23
CA PHE A 481 8.77 -17.37 7.57
C PHE A 481 8.62 -17.75 9.04
N ASN A 482 9.69 -18.26 9.67
CA ASN A 482 9.69 -18.54 11.09
C ASN A 482 9.42 -17.27 11.91
N VAL A 483 10.13 -16.19 11.58
CA VAL A 483 9.93 -14.88 12.22
C VAL A 483 8.58 -14.27 11.88
N HIS A 484 8.21 -14.31 10.60
CA HIS A 484 6.93 -13.79 10.12
C HIS A 484 5.73 -14.39 10.84
N LEU A 485 5.74 -15.70 11.08
CA LEU A 485 4.64 -16.42 11.70
C LEU A 485 4.76 -16.53 13.23
N SER A 486 5.78 -15.96 13.86
CA SER A 486 6.06 -16.14 15.30
C SER A 486 4.86 -15.79 16.19
N PHE A 487 4.18 -14.66 15.89
CA PHE A 487 3.02 -14.24 16.66
C PHE A 487 1.80 -15.17 16.46
N LEU A 488 1.59 -15.72 15.25
CA LEU A 488 0.50 -16.68 15.01
C LEU A 488 0.73 -17.99 15.79
N ARG A 489 1.98 -18.45 15.89
CA ARG A 489 2.30 -19.63 16.70
C ARG A 489 1.97 -19.42 18.16
N GLU A 490 2.18 -18.19 18.68
CA GLU A 490 1.89 -17.86 20.07
C GLU A 490 0.38 -17.65 20.33
N TYR A 491 -0.32 -16.95 19.45
CA TYR A 491 -1.66 -16.45 19.72
C TYR A 491 -2.78 -17.18 18.98
N LYS A 492 -2.51 -17.77 17.81
CA LYS A 492 -3.50 -18.39 16.92
C LYS A 492 -2.88 -19.50 16.07
N PRO A 493 -2.27 -20.54 16.68
CA PRO A 493 -1.60 -21.62 15.95
C PRO A 493 -2.52 -22.33 14.95
N GLU A 494 -3.82 -22.41 15.25
CA GLU A 494 -4.83 -23.00 14.38
C GLU A 494 -4.92 -22.34 13.00
N ILE A 495 -4.53 -21.08 12.88
CA ILE A 495 -4.46 -20.40 11.57
C ILE A 495 -3.35 -20.99 10.72
N ILE A 496 -2.19 -21.28 11.31
CA ILE A 496 -1.05 -21.86 10.57
C ILE A 496 -1.40 -23.26 10.05
N GLU A 497 -2.19 -24.02 10.79
CA GLU A 497 -2.66 -25.34 10.35
C GLU A 497 -3.49 -25.23 9.05
N THR A 498 -4.15 -24.12 8.81
CA THR A 498 -4.89 -23.86 7.56
C THR A 498 -4.00 -23.51 6.38
N PHE A 499 -2.73 -23.18 6.58
CA PHE A 499 -1.78 -22.77 5.54
C PHE A 499 -1.25 -23.98 4.76
N LYS A 500 -2.05 -24.47 3.83
CA LYS A 500 -1.79 -25.70 3.08
C LYS A 500 -0.41 -25.73 2.42
N HIS A 501 -0.02 -24.62 1.78
CA HIS A 501 1.22 -24.56 1.00
C HIS A 501 2.43 -24.36 1.90
N TYR A 502 2.30 -23.56 2.97
CA TYR A 502 3.33 -23.45 3.98
C TYR A 502 3.58 -24.79 4.70
N ASN A 503 2.54 -25.55 5.03
CA ASN A 503 2.68 -26.86 5.65
C ASN A 503 3.37 -27.89 4.72
N HIS A 504 3.18 -27.75 3.40
CA HIS A 504 3.96 -28.54 2.43
C HIS A 504 5.43 -28.09 2.41
N PHE A 505 5.68 -26.78 2.35
CA PHE A 505 7.02 -26.21 2.45
C PHE A 505 7.78 -26.64 3.70
N ALA A 506 7.12 -26.61 4.87
CA ALA A 506 7.71 -27.05 6.13
C ALA A 506 8.21 -28.50 6.08
N LYS A 507 7.46 -29.38 5.39
CA LYS A 507 7.89 -30.78 5.19
C LYS A 507 9.14 -30.89 4.29
N LEU A 508 9.35 -29.99 3.34
CA LEU A 508 10.56 -29.95 2.53
C LEU A 508 11.80 -29.55 3.35
N CYS A 509 11.60 -28.79 4.44
CA CYS A 509 12.68 -28.30 5.28
C CYS A 509 13.14 -29.30 6.36
N VAL A 510 12.40 -30.37 6.63
CA VAL A 510 12.73 -31.35 7.71
C VAL A 510 14.10 -32.01 7.52
N ASN A 511 14.60 -32.11 6.29
CA ASN A 511 15.87 -32.75 5.97
C ASN A 511 17.03 -31.75 5.80
N ASP A 512 16.79 -30.45 6.04
CA ASP A 512 17.82 -29.42 5.89
C ASP A 512 18.60 -29.27 7.19
N GLU A 513 19.51 -30.19 7.49
CA GLU A 513 20.41 -30.08 8.63
C GLU A 513 21.41 -28.93 8.40
N GLN A 514 21.43 -27.99 9.33
CA GLN A 514 22.42 -26.90 9.49
C GLN A 514 22.97 -26.27 8.21
N ILE A 515 22.13 -25.48 7.54
CA ILE A 515 22.61 -24.67 6.43
C ILE A 515 23.23 -23.37 7.00
N GLU A 516 24.46 -23.08 6.59
CA GLU A 516 25.09 -21.80 6.84
C GLU A 516 24.35 -20.71 6.04
N PHE A 517 23.74 -19.76 6.75
CA PHE A 517 22.98 -18.68 6.10
C PHE A 517 23.90 -17.78 5.28
N CYS A 518 23.40 -17.30 4.15
CA CYS A 518 24.10 -16.33 3.30
C CYS A 518 24.44 -15.04 4.09
N ASP A 519 25.46 -14.32 3.65
CA ASP A 519 25.94 -13.12 4.34
C ASP A 519 24.86 -12.02 4.42
N GLU A 520 24.00 -11.90 3.41
CA GLU A 520 22.88 -10.96 3.42
C GLU A 520 21.91 -11.25 4.58
N TYR A 521 21.64 -12.51 4.87
CA TYR A 521 20.80 -12.90 6.00
C TYR A 521 21.46 -12.58 7.34
N LYS A 522 22.76 -12.82 7.47
CA LYS A 522 23.52 -12.47 8.68
C LYS A 522 23.47 -10.95 8.95
N ILE A 523 23.62 -10.13 7.89
CA ILE A 523 23.52 -8.67 7.97
C ILE A 523 22.12 -8.23 8.41
N GLU A 524 21.06 -8.82 7.85
CA GLU A 524 19.68 -8.48 8.26
C GLU A 524 19.41 -8.91 9.70
N ARG A 525 19.89 -10.06 10.13
CA ARG A 525 19.81 -10.50 11.51
C ARG A 525 20.51 -9.55 12.48
N GLU A 526 21.69 -9.05 12.13
CA GLU A 526 22.39 -8.04 12.93
C GLU A 526 21.62 -6.72 13.04
N LYS A 527 21.00 -6.26 11.95
CA LYS A 527 20.13 -5.09 11.98
C LYS A 527 18.95 -5.30 12.94
N MET A 528 18.30 -6.46 12.88
CA MET A 528 17.19 -6.80 13.78
C MET A 528 17.61 -6.88 15.24
N SER A 529 18.80 -7.41 15.52
CA SER A 529 19.35 -7.46 16.87
C SER A 529 19.55 -6.05 17.45
N LYS A 530 20.03 -5.10 16.65
CA LYS A 530 20.21 -3.70 17.09
C LYS A 530 18.90 -3.03 17.52
N ILE A 531 17.78 -3.41 16.95
CA ILE A 531 16.44 -2.88 17.31
C ILE A 531 15.70 -3.77 18.33
N GLY A 532 16.40 -4.75 18.95
CA GLY A 532 15.84 -5.60 20.01
C GLY A 532 14.88 -6.70 19.53
N LEU A 533 14.89 -7.03 18.25
CA LEU A 533 14.04 -8.07 17.65
C LEU A 533 14.77 -9.41 17.43
N ASP A 534 15.99 -9.56 17.92
CA ASP A 534 16.81 -10.77 17.80
C ASP A 534 16.15 -12.02 18.40
N LYS A 535 15.38 -11.86 19.47
CA LYS A 535 14.65 -12.97 20.12
C LYS A 535 13.58 -13.60 19.23
N LEU A 536 13.13 -12.92 18.21
CA LEU A 536 12.17 -13.46 17.26
C LEU A 536 12.80 -14.38 16.21
N TRP A 537 14.14 -14.40 16.13
CA TRP A 537 14.90 -15.18 15.17
C TRP A 537 15.43 -16.52 15.74
N LEU A 538 15.16 -16.77 17.02
CA LEU A 538 15.45 -18.02 17.69
C LEU A 538 14.23 -18.94 17.67
#